data_2737112263ec6d7cca655e4af7ff9d36
#
_entry.id   2737112263ec6d7cca655e4af7ff9d36
#
_cell.length_a   1.000
_cell.length_b   1.000
_cell.length_c   1.000
_cell.angle_alpha   90.00
_cell.angle_beta   90.00
_cell.angle_gamma   90.00
#
_symmetry.space_group_name_H-M   'P 1'
#
loop_
_entity.id
_entity.type
_entity.pdbx_description
1 polymer ?
#
loop_
_entity_poly.entity_id
_entity_poly.type
_entity_poly.pdbx_seq_one_letter_code
_entity_poly.pdbx_strand_id
1 'polypeptide(L)'
;MQLTDTWMVRINSNQELLKRGQWVNLTFTFGIENTDYLIEIINGKVNSIKKRVLLTKSGVFRIHGQSLSWEKHWLKKPPRDYHDIFAMLAKKIIILEGDLTPFIQNLQYFKDLIASNRTSND
;
A
#
# COMPACT_ATOMS: atom_id res chain seq x y z
N MET A 1 -15.47 5.68 -6.75
CA MET A 1 -14.04 5.97 -6.78
C MET A 1 -13.27 4.76 -7.24
N GLN A 2 -12.35 4.96 -8.11
CA GLN A 2 -11.67 3.89 -8.80
C GLN A 2 -10.25 3.66 -8.28
N LEU A 3 -10.05 3.93 -7.01
CA LEU A 3 -8.77 3.72 -6.34
C LEU A 3 -8.25 2.31 -6.60
N THR A 4 -9.10 1.32 -6.35
CA THR A 4 -8.69 -0.07 -6.40
C THR A 4 -8.34 -0.51 -7.82
N ASP A 5 -9.13 -0.10 -8.80
CA ASP A 5 -8.93 -0.53 -10.19
C ASP A 5 -7.66 0.07 -10.79
N THR A 6 -7.50 1.37 -10.67
CA THR A 6 -6.33 2.06 -11.23
C THR A 6 -5.05 1.62 -10.55
N TRP A 7 -5.09 1.51 -9.24
CA TRP A 7 -3.92 1.12 -8.45
C TRP A 7 -3.47 -0.28 -8.84
N MET A 8 -4.43 -1.22 -8.89
CA MET A 8 -4.11 -2.60 -9.25
C MET A 8 -3.49 -2.70 -10.63
N VAL A 9 -4.04 -1.97 -11.61
CA VAL A 9 -3.49 -1.96 -12.96
C VAL A 9 -2.05 -1.44 -12.96
N ARG A 10 -1.79 -0.36 -12.26
CA ARG A 10 -0.45 0.22 -12.19
C ARG A 10 0.56 -0.74 -11.58
N ILE A 11 0.18 -1.41 -10.49
CA ILE A 11 1.05 -2.39 -9.84
C ILE A 11 1.35 -3.54 -10.79
N ASN A 12 0.31 -4.12 -11.38
CA ASN A 12 0.46 -5.32 -12.19
C ASN A 12 1.10 -5.06 -13.55
N SER A 13 1.22 -3.81 -13.93
CA SER A 13 1.90 -3.42 -15.17
C SER A 13 3.37 -3.06 -14.95
N ASN A 14 3.82 -2.99 -13.71
CA ASN A 14 5.19 -2.59 -13.39
C ASN A 14 6.07 -3.82 -13.24
N GLN A 15 6.81 -4.15 -14.31
CA GLN A 15 7.61 -5.37 -14.33
C GLN A 15 8.72 -5.40 -13.28
N GLU A 16 9.33 -4.27 -13.00
CA GLU A 16 10.37 -4.20 -11.96
C GLU A 16 9.79 -4.48 -10.59
N LEU A 17 8.63 -3.94 -10.31
CA LEU A 17 7.95 -4.14 -9.03
C LEU A 17 7.57 -5.62 -8.88
N LEU A 18 7.01 -6.22 -9.90
CA LEU A 18 6.62 -7.63 -9.87
C LEU A 18 7.82 -8.53 -9.65
N LYS A 19 8.94 -8.21 -10.29
CA LYS A 19 10.16 -8.98 -10.14
C LYS A 19 10.69 -8.87 -8.71
N ARG A 20 10.65 -7.68 -8.14
CA ARG A 20 11.12 -7.45 -6.77
C ARG A 20 10.28 -8.23 -5.76
N GLY A 21 8.98 -8.35 -6.01
CA GLY A 21 8.06 -9.03 -5.11
C GLY A 21 7.68 -10.44 -5.51
N GLN A 22 8.41 -11.07 -6.42
CA GLN A 22 8.01 -12.35 -7.01
C GLN A 22 7.76 -13.47 -6.00
N TRP A 23 8.33 -13.36 -4.81
CA TRP A 23 8.14 -14.36 -3.76
C TRP A 23 7.15 -13.92 -2.68
N VAL A 24 6.52 -12.76 -2.84
CA VAL A 24 5.56 -12.26 -1.85
C VAL A 24 4.19 -12.87 -2.09
N ASN A 25 3.69 -13.57 -1.08
CA ASN A 25 2.36 -14.21 -1.09
C ASN A 25 1.72 -13.96 0.25
N LEU A 26 0.85 -12.97 0.32
CA LEU A 26 0.16 -12.64 1.57
C LEU A 26 -1.00 -11.68 1.29
N THR A 27 -1.82 -11.49 2.31
CA THR A 27 -2.86 -10.46 2.30
C THR A 27 -2.53 -9.47 3.41
N PHE A 28 -2.55 -8.19 3.10
CA PHE A 28 -2.39 -7.17 4.13
C PHE A 28 -3.55 -6.17 4.08
N THR A 29 -3.70 -5.43 5.17
CA THR A 29 -4.78 -4.45 5.29
C THR A 29 -4.22 -3.05 5.05
N PHE A 30 -4.86 -2.31 4.14
CA PHE A 30 -4.51 -0.93 3.83
C PHE A 30 -5.66 -0.03 4.24
N GLY A 31 -5.44 0.84 5.22
CA GLY A 31 -6.48 1.69 5.79
C GLY A 31 -6.39 3.13 5.32
N ILE A 32 -7.53 3.65 4.86
CA ILE A 32 -7.70 5.06 4.51
C ILE A 32 -8.86 5.57 5.34
N GLU A 33 -8.58 6.45 6.31
CA GLU A 33 -9.58 6.93 7.26
C GLU A 33 -10.27 5.75 7.94
N ASN A 34 -11.58 5.66 7.77
CA ASN A 34 -12.40 4.63 8.39
C ASN A 34 -12.63 3.42 7.50
N THR A 35 -11.97 3.36 6.36
CA THR A 35 -12.14 2.27 5.41
C THR A 35 -10.88 1.44 5.31
N ASP A 36 -11.01 0.15 5.54
CA ASP A 36 -9.91 -0.80 5.38
C ASP A 36 -10.13 -1.61 4.11
N TYR A 37 -9.04 -1.82 3.37
CA TYR A 37 -9.03 -2.66 2.19
C TYR A 37 -8.12 -3.85 2.44
N LEU A 38 -8.55 -5.02 1.96
CA LEU A 38 -7.71 -6.22 1.98
C LEU A 38 -7.05 -6.33 0.61
N ILE A 39 -5.74 -6.32 0.61
CA ILE A 39 -4.95 -6.42 -0.62
C ILE A 39 -4.29 -7.79 -0.63
N GLU A 40 -4.73 -8.63 -1.57
CA GLU A 40 -4.18 -9.97 -1.72
C GLU A 40 -3.08 -9.98 -2.76
N ILE A 41 -1.91 -10.46 -2.37
CA ILE A 41 -0.74 -10.53 -3.25
C ILE A 41 -0.37 -11.98 -3.50
N ILE A 42 -0.22 -12.35 -4.76
CA ILE A 42 0.20 -13.67 -5.18
C ILE A 42 1.38 -13.50 -6.12
N ASN A 43 2.54 -13.99 -5.71
CA ASN A 43 3.80 -13.88 -6.46
C ASN A 43 4.09 -12.44 -6.91
N GLY A 44 3.83 -11.51 -6.00
CA GLY A 44 4.09 -10.08 -6.23
C GLY A 44 3.01 -9.34 -6.99
N LYS A 45 2.04 -10.06 -7.56
CA LYS A 45 0.92 -9.42 -8.27
C LYS A 45 -0.24 -9.21 -7.31
N VAL A 46 -0.91 -8.08 -7.45
CA VAL A 46 -2.13 -7.86 -6.69
C VAL A 46 -3.25 -8.63 -7.36
N ASN A 47 -3.77 -9.62 -6.66
CA ASN A 47 -4.87 -10.44 -7.13
C ASN A 47 -6.22 -9.79 -6.89
N SER A 48 -6.36 -9.09 -5.76
CA SER A 48 -7.58 -8.37 -5.46
C SER A 48 -7.34 -7.27 -4.44
N ILE A 49 -8.15 -6.23 -4.52
CA ILE A 49 -8.23 -5.17 -3.53
C ILE A 49 -9.70 -5.04 -3.18
N LYS A 50 -10.08 -5.47 -2.00
CA LYS A 50 -11.48 -5.52 -1.58
C LYS A 50 -11.69 -4.75 -0.29
N LYS A 51 -12.80 -4.04 -0.20
CA LYS A 51 -13.19 -3.39 1.04
C LYS A 51 -13.42 -4.45 2.11
N ARG A 52 -12.85 -4.25 3.28
CA ARG A 52 -13.01 -5.16 4.40
C ARG A 52 -14.39 -4.94 5.03
N VAL A 53 -15.21 -5.99 5.07
CA VAL A 53 -16.55 -5.91 5.64
C VAL A 53 -16.70 -6.73 6.92
N LEU A 54 -15.83 -7.71 7.14
CA LEU A 54 -15.88 -8.55 8.34
C LEU A 54 -14.79 -8.11 9.32
N LEU A 55 -15.16 -7.81 10.55
CA LEU A 55 -14.20 -7.38 11.57
C LEU A 55 -13.19 -8.46 11.91
N THR A 56 -13.57 -9.73 11.74
CA THR A 56 -12.69 -10.85 12.04
C THR A 56 -11.67 -11.12 10.95
N LYS A 57 -11.86 -10.52 9.78
CA LYS A 57 -10.97 -10.75 8.65
C LYS A 57 -9.99 -9.60 8.52
N SER A 58 -8.71 -9.89 8.62
CA SER A 58 -7.67 -8.89 8.45
C SER A 58 -6.44 -9.53 7.82
N GLY A 59 -5.53 -8.69 7.33
CA GLY A 59 -4.29 -9.16 6.76
C GLY A 59 -3.24 -9.44 7.82
N VAL A 60 -2.06 -9.88 7.37
CA VAL A 60 -0.96 -10.20 8.28
C VAL A 60 -0.43 -8.95 8.97
N PHE A 61 -0.49 -7.81 8.31
CA PHE A 61 -0.21 -6.52 8.94
C PHE A 61 -1.20 -5.49 8.42
N ARG A 62 -1.26 -4.36 9.08
CA ARG A 62 -2.14 -3.27 8.70
C ARG A 62 -1.33 -1.98 8.64
N ILE A 63 -1.43 -1.29 7.51
CA ILE A 63 -0.86 0.05 7.37
C ILE A 63 -2.03 1.02 7.18
N HIS A 64 -2.07 2.09 7.96
CA HIS A 64 -3.24 2.96 8.04
C HIS A 64 -2.84 4.42 8.08
N GLY A 65 -3.60 5.25 7.38
CA GLY A 65 -3.42 6.69 7.39
C GLY A 65 -4.71 7.41 7.08
N GLN A 66 -4.70 8.71 7.34
CA GLN A 66 -5.84 9.55 7.01
C GLN A 66 -5.91 9.78 5.50
N SER A 67 -7.10 10.05 5.01
CA SER A 67 -7.33 10.35 3.60
C SER A 67 -6.39 11.41 3.06
N LEU A 68 -6.29 12.52 3.78
CA LEU A 68 -5.44 13.63 3.36
C LEU A 68 -3.96 13.23 3.31
N SER A 69 -3.53 12.38 4.23
CA SER A 69 -2.14 11.91 4.26
C SER A 69 -1.81 11.10 3.01
N TRP A 70 -2.71 10.20 2.64
CA TRP A 70 -2.52 9.40 1.43
C TRP A 70 -2.61 10.26 0.17
N GLU A 71 -3.52 11.23 0.13
CA GLU A 71 -3.62 12.15 -1.01
C GLU A 71 -2.31 12.88 -1.22
N LYS A 72 -1.67 13.33 -0.14
CA LYS A 72 -0.38 14.02 -0.24
C LYS A 72 0.73 13.08 -0.70
N HIS A 73 0.72 11.85 -0.19
CA HIS A 73 1.72 10.85 -0.58
C HIS A 73 1.64 10.53 -2.08
N TRP A 74 0.43 10.55 -2.63
CA TRP A 74 0.18 10.19 -4.02
C TRP A 74 0.24 11.35 -5.00
N LEU A 75 0.58 12.55 -4.55
CA LEU A 75 0.82 13.65 -5.47
C LEU A 75 2.07 13.35 -6.30
N LYS A 76 2.13 13.94 -7.50
CA LYS A 76 3.31 13.79 -8.35
C LYS A 76 4.57 14.25 -7.62
N LYS A 77 4.46 15.37 -6.91
CA LYS A 77 5.54 15.89 -6.08
C LYS A 77 5.05 16.01 -4.65
N PRO A 78 5.18 14.93 -3.88
CA PRO A 78 4.67 14.95 -2.51
C PRO A 78 5.40 15.99 -1.66
N PRO A 79 4.70 16.61 -0.70
CA PRO A 79 5.35 17.52 0.23
C PRO A 79 6.36 16.77 1.10
N ARG A 80 7.23 17.54 1.74
CA ARG A 80 8.17 16.98 2.71
C ARG A 80 7.42 16.15 3.74
N ASP A 81 8.02 15.03 4.14
CA ASP A 81 7.49 14.06 5.10
C ASP A 81 6.37 13.18 4.54
N TYR A 82 5.87 13.47 3.33
CA TYR A 82 4.84 12.66 2.67
C TYR A 82 5.35 11.94 1.44
N HIS A 83 6.62 12.13 1.09
CA HIS A 83 7.20 11.56 -0.12
C HIS A 83 7.52 10.06 0.01
N ASP A 84 7.62 9.56 1.22
CA ASP A 84 8.14 8.22 1.51
C ASP A 84 7.40 7.66 2.72
N ILE A 85 6.92 6.43 2.63
CA ILE A 85 6.18 5.82 3.74
C ILE A 85 7.05 5.69 5.00
N PHE A 86 8.38 5.56 4.85
CA PHE A 86 9.25 5.49 6.02
C PHE A 86 9.29 6.82 6.75
N ALA A 87 9.32 7.93 6.01
CA ALA A 87 9.24 9.25 6.63
C ALA A 87 7.89 9.44 7.31
N MET A 88 6.81 8.99 6.68
CA MET A 88 5.48 9.09 7.24
C MET A 88 5.34 8.25 8.51
N LEU A 89 5.95 7.06 8.53
CA LEU A 89 5.97 6.23 9.73
C LEU A 89 6.76 6.90 10.86
N ALA A 90 7.92 7.46 10.55
CA ALA A 90 8.76 8.13 11.52
C ALA A 90 8.06 9.33 12.16
N LYS A 91 7.25 10.03 11.39
CA LYS A 91 6.49 11.19 11.87
C LYS A 91 5.14 10.83 12.44
N LYS A 92 4.81 9.54 12.47
CA LYS A 92 3.53 9.02 12.97
C LYS A 92 2.34 9.53 12.16
N ILE A 93 2.57 9.87 10.90
CA ILE A 93 1.52 10.26 9.97
C ILE A 93 0.70 9.04 9.56
N ILE A 94 1.37 7.90 9.42
CA ILE A 94 0.73 6.61 9.20
C ILE A 94 1.14 5.64 10.29
N ILE A 95 0.35 4.60 10.48
CA ILE A 95 0.56 3.61 11.53
C ILE A 95 0.68 2.24 10.90
N LEU A 96 1.63 1.46 11.39
CA LEU A 96 1.86 0.09 10.95
C LEU A 96 1.74 -0.82 12.15
N GLU A 97 0.91 -1.87 12.05
CA GLU A 97 0.67 -2.79 13.16
C GLU A 97 0.45 -4.21 12.63
N GLY A 98 0.53 -5.18 13.53
CA GLY A 98 0.38 -6.59 13.20
C GLY A 98 1.72 -7.29 13.09
N ASP A 99 1.80 -8.34 12.26
CA ASP A 99 3.05 -9.05 12.04
C ASP A 99 3.89 -8.27 11.03
N LEU A 100 4.90 -7.58 11.52
CA LEU A 100 5.73 -6.70 10.70
C LEU A 100 6.83 -7.41 9.94
N THR A 101 7.07 -8.68 10.23
CA THR A 101 8.16 -9.42 9.61
C THR A 101 8.09 -9.42 8.08
N PRO A 102 6.96 -9.78 7.47
CA PRO A 102 6.90 -9.75 6.00
C PRO A 102 7.07 -8.35 5.42
N PHE A 103 6.60 -7.33 6.13
CA PHE A 103 6.78 -5.96 5.69
C PHE A 103 8.26 -5.58 5.70
N ILE A 104 8.95 -5.89 6.80
CA ILE A 104 10.36 -5.56 6.96
C ILE A 104 11.21 -6.32 5.93
N GLN A 105 10.89 -7.57 5.69
CA GLN A 105 11.64 -8.39 4.74
C GLN A 105 11.49 -7.91 3.30
N ASN A 106 10.42 -7.16 3.00
CA ASN A 106 10.10 -6.71 1.65
C ASN A 106 9.85 -5.21 1.59
N LEU A 107 10.62 -4.44 2.36
CA LEU A 107 10.42 -2.99 2.51
C LEU A 107 10.30 -2.24 1.20
N GLN A 108 11.25 -2.46 0.29
CA GLN A 108 11.28 -1.71 -0.96
C GLN A 108 10.08 -2.07 -1.83
N TYR A 109 9.69 -3.34 -1.81
CA TYR A 109 8.52 -3.78 -2.57
C TYR A 109 7.25 -3.07 -2.08
N PHE A 110 7.00 -3.07 -0.78
CA PHE A 110 5.80 -2.44 -0.23
C PHE A 110 5.82 -0.91 -0.39
N LYS A 111 7.00 -0.31 -0.25
CA LYS A 111 7.15 1.12 -0.49
C LYS A 111 6.73 1.47 -1.92
N ASP A 112 7.22 0.72 -2.89
CA ASP A 112 6.95 0.97 -4.31
C ASP A 112 5.50 0.62 -4.66
N LEU A 113 4.97 -0.44 -4.07
CA LEU A 113 3.58 -0.85 -4.29
C LEU A 113 2.62 0.25 -3.87
N ILE A 114 2.82 0.79 -2.67
CA ILE A 114 1.96 1.86 -2.17
C ILE A 114 2.13 3.14 -3.00
N ALA A 115 3.36 3.45 -3.38
CA ALA A 115 3.64 4.63 -4.20
C ALA A 115 3.11 4.51 -5.63
N SER A 116 2.76 3.30 -6.06
CA SER A 116 2.25 3.07 -7.41
C SER A 116 0.96 3.83 -7.72
N ASN A 117 0.23 4.26 -6.68
CA ASN A 117 -0.97 5.04 -6.88
C ASN A 117 -0.69 6.54 -7.06
N ARG A 118 0.57 6.93 -7.08
CA ARG A 118 0.96 8.33 -7.26
C ARG A 118 0.63 8.82 -8.66
N THR A 119 0.16 10.06 -8.74
CA THR A 119 -0.11 10.69 -10.03
C THR A 119 1.20 10.82 -10.80
N SER A 120 1.20 10.33 -12.02
CA SER A 120 2.43 10.28 -12.81
C SER A 120 2.43 11.21 -14.01
N ASN A 121 1.29 11.78 -14.32
CA ASN A 121 1.18 12.58 -15.54
C ASN A 121 0.78 13.98 -15.19
N ASP A 122 1.55 14.90 -15.46
CA ASP A 122 1.09 16.29 -15.34
C ASP A 122 2.04 17.22 -15.92
#